data_c4411e5ad3ebb73a7fc80ca6f3b724ca
#
_entry.id   c4411e5ad3ebb73a7fc80ca6f3b724ca
#
_cell.length_a   1.000
_cell.length_b   1.000
_cell.length_c   1.000
_cell.angle_alpha   90.00
_cell.angle_beta   90.00
_cell.angle_gamma   90.00
#
_symmetry.space_group_name_H-M   'P 1'
#
loop_
_entity.id
_entity.type
_entity.pdbx_description
1 polymer ?
#
loop_
_entity_poly.entity_id
_entity_poly.type
_entity_poly.pdbx_seq_one_letter_code
_entity_poly.pdbx_strand_id
1 'polypeptide(L)'
;NYMHSGNIRNVIEESSRITYLDDGSRFLNDQSGVSRTSSQGHRFGIRLEHKFSENTSILFEPRVNFGKGTYSELSDFVTQNEHGAVRDTTNLGKTMNGGDNDNWQTSGFLLLRQRLGKPGRTISANIRYSFSNNEMNGLNQSWTQVREGGRDTLEIVDQKFDQNQRSASLSGRLVYTEPI
;
A
#
# COMPACT_ATOMS: atom_id res chain seq x y z
N ASN A 1 10.19 -22.73 4.40
CA ASN A 1 10.05 -22.22 3.05
C ASN A 1 10.55 -20.77 2.94
N TYR A 2 11.14 -20.47 1.81
CA TYR A 2 11.57 -19.12 1.45
C TYR A 2 11.01 -18.79 0.06
N MET A 3 10.62 -17.54 -0.12
CA MET A 3 10.18 -17.02 -1.40
C MET A 3 10.74 -15.60 -1.58
N HIS A 4 11.28 -15.35 -2.76
CA HIS A 4 11.63 -14.01 -3.23
C HIS A 4 10.70 -13.63 -4.38
N SER A 5 10.30 -12.37 -4.40
CA SER A 5 9.52 -11.79 -5.50
C SER A 5 10.08 -10.42 -5.87
N GLY A 6 10.10 -10.13 -7.15
CA GLY A 6 10.44 -8.82 -7.68
C GLY A 6 9.47 -8.43 -8.79
N ASN A 7 9.09 -7.17 -8.85
CA ASN A 7 8.21 -6.65 -9.88
C ASN A 7 8.68 -5.25 -10.30
N ILE A 8 8.67 -5.01 -11.60
CA ILE A 8 8.86 -3.68 -12.19
C ILE A 8 7.66 -3.43 -13.10
N ARG A 9 6.96 -2.33 -12.85
CA ARG A 9 5.82 -1.90 -13.64
C ARG A 9 6.07 -0.50 -14.17
N ASN A 10 5.93 -0.33 -15.48
CA ASN A 10 5.90 0.96 -16.14
C ASN A 10 4.49 1.15 -16.71
N VAL A 11 3.92 2.33 -16.51
CA VAL A 11 2.59 2.68 -17.01
C VAL A 11 2.71 4.01 -17.74
N ILE A 12 2.10 4.07 -18.91
CA ILE A 12 1.85 5.31 -19.63
C ILE A 12 0.35 5.50 -19.60
N GLU A 13 -0.09 6.66 -19.17
CA GLU A 13 -1.49 7.02 -19.05
C GLU A 13 -1.76 8.31 -19.81
N GLU A 14 -2.81 8.29 -20.61
CA GLU A 14 -3.33 9.45 -21.30
C GLU A 14 -4.83 9.54 -21.01
N SER A 15 -5.28 10.70 -20.60
CA SER A 15 -6.69 10.94 -20.36
C SER A 15 -7.13 12.28 -20.92
N SER A 16 -8.34 12.33 -21.47
CA SER A 16 -9.00 13.55 -21.93
C SER A 16 -10.41 13.59 -21.34
N ARG A 17 -10.74 14.69 -20.68
CA ARG A 17 -12.06 14.92 -20.10
C ARG A 17 -12.66 16.20 -20.66
N ILE A 18 -13.92 16.13 -21.07
CA ILE A 18 -14.72 17.28 -21.48
C ILE A 18 -15.82 17.48 -20.46
N THR A 19 -15.92 18.68 -19.90
CA THR A 19 -17.02 19.09 -19.01
C THR A 19 -17.80 20.20 -19.68
N TYR A 20 -19.10 19.98 -19.89
CA TYR A 20 -20.00 20.97 -20.46
C TYR A 20 -20.60 21.85 -19.37
N LEU A 21 -20.68 23.14 -19.61
CA LEU A 21 -21.20 24.13 -18.69
C LEU A 21 -22.56 24.62 -19.20
N ASP A 22 -23.40 25.17 -18.28
CA ASP A 22 -24.77 25.62 -18.58
C ASP A 22 -24.84 26.83 -19.53
N ASP A 23 -23.72 27.58 -19.62
CA ASP A 23 -23.57 28.74 -20.53
C ASP A 23 -23.16 28.35 -21.96
N GLY A 24 -23.08 27.04 -22.24
CA GLY A 24 -22.69 26.51 -23.55
C GLY A 24 -21.16 26.44 -23.75
N SER A 25 -20.40 26.88 -22.80
CA SER A 25 -18.94 26.67 -22.81
C SER A 25 -18.55 25.25 -22.36
N ARG A 26 -17.32 24.85 -22.60
CA ARG A 26 -16.78 23.56 -22.15
C ARG A 26 -15.34 23.65 -21.68
N PHE A 27 -15.03 22.93 -20.63
CA PHE A 27 -13.66 22.71 -20.20
C PHE A 27 -13.14 21.41 -20.80
N LEU A 28 -11.95 21.51 -21.42
CA LEU A 28 -11.16 20.37 -21.87
C LEU A 28 -9.98 20.21 -20.93
N ASN A 29 -9.82 19.03 -20.37
CA ASN A 29 -8.68 18.71 -19.52
C ASN A 29 -7.97 17.49 -20.13
N ASP A 30 -6.78 17.71 -20.64
CA ASP A 30 -5.91 16.69 -21.20
C ASP A 30 -4.75 16.44 -20.22
N GLN A 31 -4.50 15.19 -19.91
CA GLN A 31 -3.44 14.77 -19.02
C GLN A 31 -2.68 13.61 -19.63
N SER A 32 -1.36 13.65 -19.55
CA SER A 32 -0.49 12.53 -19.86
C SER A 32 0.46 12.26 -18.70
N GLY A 33 0.76 10.98 -18.48
CA GLY A 33 1.61 10.59 -17.37
C GLY A 33 2.43 9.34 -17.67
N VAL A 34 3.59 9.27 -17.04
CA VAL A 34 4.44 8.09 -17.03
C VAL A 34 4.76 7.75 -15.58
N SER A 35 4.48 6.52 -15.19
CA SER A 35 4.85 6.04 -13.86
C SER A 35 5.69 4.78 -13.92
N ARG A 36 6.60 4.66 -12.97
CA ARG A 36 7.43 3.47 -12.76
C ARG A 36 7.38 3.08 -11.30
N THR A 37 7.03 1.83 -11.06
CA THR A 37 7.07 1.22 -9.72
C THR A 37 8.00 0.01 -9.78
N SER A 38 8.89 -0.09 -8.81
CA SER A 38 9.73 -1.27 -8.60
C SER A 38 9.51 -1.78 -7.17
N SER A 39 9.38 -3.06 -7.00
CA SER A 39 9.24 -3.68 -5.68
C SER A 39 9.99 -5.00 -5.61
N GLN A 40 10.58 -5.27 -4.45
CA GLN A 40 11.23 -6.51 -4.10
C GLN A 40 10.75 -6.97 -2.74
N GLY A 41 10.54 -8.26 -2.59
CA GLY A 41 10.04 -8.82 -1.34
C GLY A 41 10.64 -10.19 -1.05
N HIS A 42 10.83 -10.44 0.22
CA HIS A 42 11.32 -11.71 0.76
C HIS A 42 10.35 -12.22 1.82
N ARG A 43 10.04 -13.49 1.74
CA ARG A 43 9.17 -14.17 2.70
C ARG A 43 9.86 -15.41 3.23
N PHE A 44 9.90 -15.51 4.55
CA PHE A 44 10.37 -16.69 5.26
C PHE A 44 9.24 -17.24 6.11
N GLY A 45 9.10 -18.55 6.14
CA GLY A 45 8.15 -19.22 7.00
C GLY A 45 8.68 -20.57 7.44
N ILE A 46 8.47 -20.87 8.70
CA ILE A 46 8.86 -22.15 9.34
C ILE A 46 7.60 -22.74 9.96
N ARG A 47 7.47 -24.05 9.89
CA ARG A 47 6.49 -24.82 10.66
C ARG A 47 7.24 -25.79 11.55
N LEU A 48 7.07 -25.60 12.85
CA LEU A 48 7.65 -26.42 13.89
C LEU A 48 6.53 -27.15 14.63
N GLU A 49 6.54 -28.47 14.60
CA GLU A 49 5.62 -29.28 15.37
C GLU A 49 6.44 -30.23 16.26
N HIS A 50 6.15 -30.22 17.54
CA HIS A 50 6.83 -31.06 18.50
C HIS A 50 5.82 -31.69 19.45
N LYS A 51 6.00 -33.02 19.70
CA LYS A 51 5.25 -33.78 20.68
C LYS A 51 6.17 -34.02 21.88
N PHE A 52 5.86 -33.38 23.00
CA PHE A 52 6.57 -33.59 24.26
C PHE A 52 6.22 -34.94 24.89
N SER A 53 4.98 -35.40 24.64
CA SER A 53 4.46 -36.69 25.07
C SER A 53 3.29 -37.10 24.15
N GLU A 54 2.71 -38.27 24.38
CA GLU A 54 1.49 -38.68 23.70
C GLU A 54 0.31 -37.72 23.93
N ASN A 55 0.36 -36.99 25.04
CA ASN A 55 -0.71 -36.09 25.48
C ASN A 55 -0.44 -34.60 25.22
N THR A 56 0.81 -34.22 24.95
CA THR A 56 1.21 -32.80 24.86
C THR A 56 1.91 -32.52 23.54
N SER A 57 1.40 -31.57 22.80
CA SER A 57 2.03 -31.10 21.56
C SER A 57 1.99 -29.59 21.40
N ILE A 58 2.97 -29.05 20.69
CA ILE A 58 3.10 -27.67 20.32
C ILE A 58 3.22 -27.56 18.78
N LEU A 59 2.57 -26.60 18.21
CA LEU A 59 2.72 -26.19 16.82
C LEU A 59 3.01 -24.70 16.79
N PHE A 60 4.12 -24.32 16.16
CA PHE A 60 4.54 -22.94 16.00
C PHE A 60 4.83 -22.64 14.53
N GLU A 61 4.15 -21.64 13.95
CA GLU A 61 4.31 -21.24 12.56
C GLU A 61 4.60 -19.74 12.46
N PRO A 62 5.87 -19.32 12.62
CA PRO A 62 6.28 -17.94 12.37
C PRO A 62 6.46 -17.69 10.87
N ARG A 63 6.15 -16.45 10.47
CA ARG A 63 6.40 -15.90 9.14
C ARG A 63 7.00 -14.51 9.27
N VAL A 64 7.98 -14.23 8.43
CA VAL A 64 8.59 -12.91 8.31
C VAL A 64 8.58 -12.50 6.84
N ASN A 65 8.09 -11.32 6.58
CA ASN A 65 8.11 -10.69 5.26
C ASN A 65 8.86 -9.37 5.40
N PHE A 66 9.71 -9.06 4.44
CA PHE A 66 10.30 -7.73 4.31
C PHE A 66 10.45 -7.38 2.84
N GLY A 67 10.34 -6.12 2.52
CA GLY A 67 10.37 -5.65 1.16
C GLY A 67 10.77 -4.20 1.06
N LYS A 68 11.19 -3.84 -0.14
CA LYS A 68 11.52 -2.49 -0.55
C LYS A 68 10.81 -2.18 -1.85
N GLY A 69 10.40 -0.92 -1.99
CA GLY A 69 9.81 -0.43 -3.21
C GLY A 69 10.29 0.98 -3.53
N THR A 70 10.26 1.31 -4.82
CA THR A 70 10.44 2.67 -5.31
C THR A 70 9.30 3.00 -6.25
N TYR A 71 8.86 4.23 -6.26
CA TYR A 71 7.93 4.72 -7.25
C TYR A 71 8.38 6.07 -7.77
N SER A 72 8.08 6.33 -9.02
CA SER A 72 8.23 7.64 -9.64
C SER A 72 7.08 7.85 -10.61
N GLU A 73 6.54 9.04 -10.62
CA GLU A 73 5.47 9.45 -11.49
C GLU A 73 5.77 10.85 -12.01
N LEU A 74 5.58 11.03 -13.29
CA LEU A 74 5.66 12.32 -13.96
C LEU A 74 4.39 12.49 -14.77
N SER A 75 3.67 13.58 -14.57
CA SER A 75 2.49 13.90 -15.34
C SER A 75 2.48 15.36 -15.78
N ASP A 76 1.95 15.57 -16.96
CA ASP A 76 1.70 16.89 -17.55
C ASP A 76 0.19 17.03 -17.76
N PHE A 77 -0.37 18.21 -17.50
CA PHE A 77 -1.78 18.49 -17.76
C PHE A 77 -1.99 19.87 -18.38
N VAL A 78 -3.04 19.96 -19.17
CA VAL A 78 -3.52 21.22 -19.76
C VAL A 78 -5.02 21.28 -19.61
N THR A 79 -5.52 22.40 -19.07
CA THR A 79 -6.93 22.71 -19.02
C THR A 79 -7.23 23.91 -19.92
N GLN A 80 -8.20 23.78 -20.80
CA GLN A 80 -8.63 24.81 -21.73
C GLN A 80 -10.12 25.08 -21.54
N ASN A 81 -10.50 26.36 -21.64
CA ASN A 81 -11.89 26.76 -21.76
C ASN A 81 -12.19 27.06 -23.24
N GLU A 82 -13.28 26.48 -23.73
CA GLU A 82 -13.74 26.71 -25.09
C GLU A 82 -15.15 27.31 -25.07
N HIS A 83 -15.28 28.47 -25.68
CA HIS A 83 -16.55 29.16 -25.87
C HIS A 83 -16.72 29.56 -27.35
N GLY A 84 -17.66 28.89 -28.04
CA GLY A 84 -17.81 29.03 -29.47
C GLY A 84 -16.57 28.59 -30.24
N ALA A 85 -15.95 29.52 -30.99
CA ALA A 85 -14.74 29.26 -31.76
C ALA A 85 -13.45 29.66 -31.01
N VAL A 86 -13.56 30.18 -29.79
CA VAL A 86 -12.42 30.65 -28.99
C VAL A 86 -12.04 29.57 -28.00
N ARG A 87 -10.74 29.25 -27.96
CA ARG A 87 -10.17 28.30 -27.01
C ARG A 87 -9.03 28.97 -26.26
N ASP A 88 -9.15 29.07 -24.96
CA ASP A 88 -8.16 29.67 -24.07
C ASP A 88 -7.62 28.63 -23.08
N THR A 89 -6.29 28.60 -22.90
CA THR A 89 -5.67 27.78 -21.86
C THR A 89 -5.82 28.48 -20.52
N THR A 90 -6.51 27.83 -19.57
CA THR A 90 -6.71 28.35 -18.22
C THR A 90 -5.64 27.86 -17.26
N ASN A 91 -5.27 26.59 -17.36
CA ASN A 91 -4.25 25.98 -16.51
C ASN A 91 -3.37 25.06 -17.33
N LEU A 92 -2.10 25.04 -17.03
CA LEU A 92 -1.19 24.00 -17.47
C LEU A 92 -0.18 23.72 -16.35
N GLY A 93 0.27 22.50 -16.27
CA GLY A 93 1.21 22.15 -15.21
C GLY A 93 1.87 20.81 -15.40
N LYS A 94 2.81 20.59 -14.50
CA LYS A 94 3.59 19.39 -14.42
C LYS A 94 3.68 18.95 -12.95
N THR A 95 3.51 17.67 -12.72
CA THR A 95 3.64 17.07 -11.39
C THR A 95 4.68 15.97 -11.43
N MET A 96 5.56 15.95 -10.45
CA MET A 96 6.55 14.90 -10.24
C MET A 96 6.42 14.37 -8.82
N ASN A 97 6.07 13.10 -8.70
CA ASN A 97 5.99 12.35 -7.46
C ASN A 97 7.02 11.23 -7.47
N GLY A 98 7.67 11.00 -6.36
CA GLY A 98 8.60 9.90 -6.24
C GLY A 98 8.99 9.61 -4.81
N GLY A 99 9.40 8.37 -4.56
CA GLY A 99 9.81 7.98 -3.23
C GLY A 99 10.15 6.51 -3.10
N ASP A 100 10.51 6.19 -1.87
CA ASP A 100 10.91 4.85 -1.43
C ASP A 100 9.92 4.35 -0.37
N ASN A 101 9.73 3.04 -0.36
CA ASN A 101 8.93 2.34 0.63
C ASN A 101 9.73 1.17 1.17
N ASP A 102 9.90 1.10 2.49
CA ASP A 102 10.48 -0.02 3.22
C ASP A 102 9.41 -0.63 4.12
N ASN A 103 9.21 -1.94 4.03
CA ASN A 103 8.25 -2.63 4.86
C ASN A 103 8.82 -3.90 5.47
N TRP A 104 8.39 -4.21 6.67
CA TRP A 104 8.57 -5.52 7.27
C TRP A 104 7.34 -5.92 8.07
N GLN A 105 7.07 -7.21 8.09
CA GLN A 105 5.98 -7.81 8.83
C GLN A 105 6.42 -9.14 9.41
N THR A 106 6.12 -9.36 10.67
CA THR A 106 6.18 -10.69 11.27
C THR A 106 4.81 -11.09 11.77
N SER A 107 4.45 -12.34 11.55
CA SER A 107 3.17 -12.89 11.99
C SER A 107 3.31 -14.38 12.27
N GLY A 108 2.42 -14.90 13.03
CA GLY A 108 2.40 -16.33 13.27
C GLY A 108 1.38 -16.75 14.31
N PHE A 109 1.36 -18.03 14.56
CA PHE A 109 0.57 -18.58 15.65
C PHE A 109 1.32 -19.69 16.38
N LEU A 110 0.97 -19.80 17.66
CA LEU A 110 1.40 -20.83 18.57
C LEU A 110 0.16 -21.60 19.03
N LEU A 111 0.15 -22.90 18.85
CA LEU A 111 -0.92 -23.78 19.31
C LEU A 111 -0.36 -24.82 20.26
N LEU A 112 -0.79 -24.76 21.50
CA LEU A 112 -0.57 -25.76 22.54
C LEU A 112 -1.78 -26.68 22.61
N ARG A 113 -1.57 -27.99 22.65
CA ARG A 113 -2.61 -29.01 22.85
C ARG A 113 -2.19 -29.92 23.98
N GLN A 114 -3.14 -30.16 24.88
CA GLN A 114 -2.98 -31.10 26.00
C GLN A 114 -4.18 -32.02 26.10
N ARG A 115 -3.96 -33.33 26.11
CA ARG A 115 -4.97 -34.34 26.50
C ARG A 115 -4.93 -34.48 28.00
N LEU A 116 -6.11 -34.56 28.63
CA LEU A 116 -6.27 -34.63 30.07
C LEU A 116 -6.89 -35.99 30.42
N GLY A 117 -6.13 -36.89 31.00
CA GLY A 117 -6.53 -38.18 31.63
C GLY A 117 -7.70 -38.96 31.04
N LYS A 118 -8.91 -38.38 30.96
CA LYS A 118 -10.12 -38.97 30.38
C LYS A 118 -10.06 -38.95 28.85
N PRO A 119 -10.31 -40.04 28.11
CA PRO A 119 -10.38 -40.05 26.66
C PRO A 119 -11.34 -38.99 26.13
N GLY A 120 -10.87 -38.17 25.15
CA GLY A 120 -11.65 -37.07 24.56
C GLY A 120 -11.58 -35.75 25.33
N ARG A 121 -11.08 -35.71 26.57
CA ARG A 121 -10.88 -34.50 27.33
C ARG A 121 -9.61 -33.81 26.87
N THR A 122 -9.74 -32.56 26.39
CA THR A 122 -8.61 -31.79 25.86
C THR A 122 -8.67 -30.32 26.27
N ILE A 123 -7.51 -29.73 26.40
CA ILE A 123 -7.35 -28.28 26.45
C ILE A 123 -6.41 -27.83 25.34
N SER A 124 -6.76 -26.76 24.66
CA SER A 124 -5.90 -26.14 23.66
C SER A 124 -5.86 -24.63 23.83
N ALA A 125 -4.65 -24.07 23.70
CA ALA A 125 -4.41 -22.63 23.69
C ALA A 125 -3.83 -22.23 22.33
N ASN A 126 -4.43 -21.25 21.68
CA ASN A 126 -3.96 -20.68 20.45
C ASN A 126 -3.64 -19.20 20.68
N ILE A 127 -2.42 -18.81 20.33
CA ILE A 127 -1.96 -17.41 20.35
C ILE A 127 -1.59 -17.03 18.94
N ARG A 128 -2.12 -15.92 18.44
CA ARG A 128 -1.76 -15.33 17.16
C ARG A 128 -1.18 -13.95 17.38
N TYR A 129 -0.14 -13.64 16.63
CA TYR A 129 0.49 -12.32 16.65
C TYR A 129 0.71 -11.81 15.22
N SER A 130 0.70 -10.51 15.07
CA SER A 130 1.13 -9.83 13.86
C SER A 130 1.68 -8.45 14.23
N PHE A 131 2.89 -8.17 13.73
CA PHE A 131 3.53 -6.87 13.85
C PHE A 131 3.97 -6.45 12.46
N SER A 132 3.76 -5.17 12.13
CA SER A 132 4.23 -4.61 10.86
C SER A 132 4.72 -3.18 11.05
N ASN A 133 5.69 -2.82 10.24
CA ASN A 133 6.18 -1.47 10.06
C ASN A 133 6.25 -1.17 8.56
N ASN A 134 5.77 -0.01 8.17
CA ASN A 134 5.84 0.49 6.81
C ASN A 134 6.36 1.93 6.87
N GLU A 135 7.49 2.17 6.24
CA GLU A 135 8.14 3.48 6.15
C GLU A 135 8.10 3.94 4.70
N MET A 136 7.62 5.14 4.46
CA MET A 136 7.52 5.74 3.15
C MET A 136 8.11 7.14 3.19
N ASN A 137 9.07 7.40 2.33
CA ASN A 137 9.69 8.70 2.14
C ASN A 137 9.52 9.14 0.69
N GLY A 138 9.27 10.42 0.46
CA GLY A 138 9.14 10.87 -0.91
C GLY A 138 9.09 12.36 -1.07
N LEU A 139 9.01 12.75 -2.34
CA LEU A 139 8.89 14.13 -2.82
C LEU A 139 7.62 14.25 -3.65
N ASN A 140 6.93 15.36 -3.46
CA ASN A 140 5.83 15.81 -4.31
C ASN A 140 6.15 17.22 -4.79
N GLN A 141 6.38 17.36 -6.08
CA GLN A 141 6.72 18.63 -6.73
C GLN A 141 5.71 18.91 -7.82
N SER A 142 5.19 20.13 -7.86
CA SER A 142 4.35 20.57 -8.96
C SER A 142 4.62 22.01 -9.35
N TRP A 143 4.45 22.27 -10.64
CA TRP A 143 4.48 23.61 -11.24
C TRP A 143 3.19 23.79 -12.01
N THR A 144 2.39 24.75 -11.60
CA THR A 144 1.12 25.05 -12.24
C THR A 144 1.06 26.50 -12.64
N GLN A 145 0.88 26.76 -13.92
CA GLN A 145 0.58 28.08 -14.43
C GLN A 145 -0.95 28.21 -14.54
N VAL A 146 -1.48 29.19 -13.83
CA VAL A 146 -2.90 29.54 -13.82
C VAL A 146 -3.07 30.87 -14.53
N ARG A 147 -3.97 30.91 -15.51
CA ARG A 147 -4.34 32.14 -16.22
C ARG A 147 -5.73 32.57 -15.80
N GLU A 148 -5.79 33.74 -15.17
CA GLU A 148 -7.03 34.34 -14.72
C GLU A 148 -7.05 35.83 -15.03
N GLY A 149 -8.11 36.31 -15.68
CA GLY A 149 -8.27 37.74 -16.00
C GLY A 149 -7.14 38.35 -16.84
N GLY A 150 -6.49 37.57 -17.71
CA GLY A 150 -5.36 38.00 -18.54
C GLY A 150 -4.01 38.07 -17.79
N ARG A 151 -3.95 37.55 -16.55
CA ARG A 151 -2.73 37.44 -15.77
C ARG A 151 -2.33 35.99 -15.62
N ASP A 152 -1.04 35.70 -15.73
CA ASP A 152 -0.47 34.41 -15.49
C ASP A 152 0.14 34.39 -14.08
N THR A 153 -0.23 33.41 -13.28
CA THR A 153 0.32 33.14 -11.95
C THR A 153 0.98 31.78 -11.97
N LEU A 154 2.19 31.68 -11.43
CA LEU A 154 2.90 30.41 -11.27
C LEU A 154 2.78 29.95 -9.82
N GLU A 155 2.20 28.79 -9.64
CA GLU A 155 2.16 28.08 -8.35
C GLU A 155 3.20 26.98 -8.36
N ILE A 156 4.01 26.92 -7.31
CA ILE A 156 5.04 25.90 -7.12
C ILE A 156 4.79 25.21 -5.80
N VAL A 157 4.69 23.89 -5.83
CA VAL A 157 4.66 23.05 -4.65
C VAL A 157 5.93 22.20 -4.65
N ASP A 158 6.63 22.20 -3.54
CA ASP A 158 7.80 21.36 -3.28
C ASP A 158 7.69 20.81 -1.86
N GLN A 159 7.26 19.57 -1.74
CA GLN A 159 6.96 18.95 -0.48
C GLN A 159 7.74 17.65 -0.33
N LYS A 160 8.41 17.51 0.79
CA LYS A 160 8.96 16.24 1.27
C LYS A 160 8.01 15.65 2.28
N PHE A 161 7.74 14.36 2.17
CA PHE A 161 6.97 13.64 3.16
C PHE A 161 7.75 12.44 3.70
N ASP A 162 7.49 12.14 4.95
CA ASP A 162 7.99 10.99 5.68
C ASP A 162 6.81 10.41 6.46
N GLN A 163 6.48 9.16 6.20
CA GLN A 163 5.38 8.46 6.84
C GLN A 163 5.86 7.16 7.43
N ASN A 164 5.57 6.96 8.71
CA ASN A 164 5.84 5.71 9.40
C ASN A 164 4.53 5.16 9.97
N GLN A 165 4.15 3.97 9.52
CA GLN A 165 2.95 3.28 9.99
C GLN A 165 3.33 1.98 10.67
N ARG A 166 2.97 1.84 11.95
CA ARG A 166 3.18 0.64 12.75
C ARG A 166 1.86 0.03 13.17
N SER A 167 1.80 -1.28 13.10
CA SER A 167 0.64 -2.04 13.55
C SER A 167 1.09 -3.22 14.38
N ALA A 168 0.35 -3.48 15.47
CA ALA A 168 0.56 -4.62 16.34
C ALA A 168 -0.78 -5.25 16.68
N SER A 169 -0.88 -6.55 16.54
CA SER A 169 -2.05 -7.32 17.00
C SER A 169 -1.61 -8.58 17.71
N LEU A 170 -2.30 -8.88 18.80
CA LEU A 170 -2.14 -10.09 19.58
C LEU A 170 -3.52 -10.62 19.93
N SER A 171 -3.77 -11.89 19.65
CA SER A 171 -5.02 -12.55 20.03
C SER A 171 -4.76 -13.92 20.63
N GLY A 172 -5.56 -14.27 21.63
CA GLY A 172 -5.51 -15.55 22.32
C GLY A 172 -6.86 -16.23 22.33
N ARG A 173 -6.86 -17.56 22.20
CA ARG A 173 -8.05 -18.40 22.33
C ARG A 173 -7.73 -19.63 23.15
N LEU A 174 -8.48 -19.86 24.21
CA LEU A 174 -8.44 -21.08 25.02
C LEU A 174 -9.70 -21.89 24.75
N VAL A 175 -9.52 -23.18 24.50
CA VAL A 175 -10.62 -24.12 24.26
C VAL A 175 -10.44 -25.32 25.18
N TYR A 176 -11.49 -25.64 25.93
CA TYR A 176 -11.61 -26.87 26.73
C TYR A 176 -12.73 -27.74 26.17
N THR A 177 -12.45 -29.01 26.00
CA THR A 177 -13.41 -30.00 25.53
C THR A 177 -13.60 -31.04 26.59
N GLU A 178 -14.85 -31.25 27.07
CA GLU A 178 -15.26 -32.32 27.97
C GLU A 178 -16.07 -33.32 27.14
N PRO A 179 -15.68 -34.62 27.11
CA PRO A 179 -16.49 -35.64 26.48
C PRO A 179 -17.70 -35.96 27.36
N ILE A 180 -18.85 -36.06 26.77
CA ILE A 180 -20.11 -36.48 27.38
C ILE A 180 -20.10 -38.00 27.59
#